data_65228516b7b5cb225d00ab03bdcaa4ca
#
_entry.id   65228516b7b5cb225d00ab03bdcaa4ca
#
_cell.length_a   1.000
_cell.length_b   1.000
_cell.length_c   1.000
_cell.angle_alpha   90.00
_cell.angle_beta   90.00
_cell.angle_gamma   90.00
#
_symmetry.space_group_name_H-M   'P 1'
#
loop_
_entity.id
_entity.type
_entity.pdbx_description
1 polymer ?
#
loop_
_entity_poly.entity_id
_entity_poly.type
_entity_poly.pdbx_seq_one_letter_code
_entity_poly.pdbx_strand_id
1 'polypeptide(L)'
;RDDVESRGLGDVYKRQVLYRHEKTFVSKTRYAVSLCSCMSDEEIDAKLEEDKKVDYDRIGERMCAEMLYVNYAGNGVDKYVSLVTKAAATGKVLVLGCEDADAAKAALEVCKAGKPILNGANASNYEEMSKLATEAGVVLGVSGANIDELHDTVEAIEKLGNKNLVLDTTEATIKETFATTVQVRRASLKDTDRTFGYPSIVNLAKIAQGDRYMQQALLSLFTMKYGSIIVLEEMGYAEALPVFGLRQNVFTDPQKPMKVEPGIYPLNGADENSICLTTVDFALTYFLVSGELERSGVPVNLVINDAGGLSVLTSWAAGKFSGNS
;
A
#
# COMPACT_ATOMS: atom_id res chain seq x y z
N ARG A 1 -1.10 25.87 -2.69
CA ARG A 1 -0.92 25.12 -1.42
C ARG A 1 -1.99 24.03 -1.32
N ASP A 2 -3.23 24.35 -1.66
CA ASP A 2 -4.38 23.43 -1.57
C ASP A 2 -4.39 22.37 -2.68
N ASP A 3 -3.87 22.67 -3.87
CA ASP A 3 -3.81 21.75 -5.02
C ASP A 3 -2.93 20.50 -4.80
N VAL A 4 -1.95 20.57 -3.91
CA VAL A 4 -1.08 19.42 -3.59
C VAL A 4 -1.70 18.57 -2.47
N GLU A 5 -2.59 19.12 -1.67
CA GLU A 5 -3.35 18.39 -0.63
C GLU A 5 -4.42 17.51 -1.25
N SER A 6 -5.03 17.94 -2.34
CA SER A 6 -6.00 17.14 -3.09
C SER A 6 -5.40 15.94 -3.84
N ARG A 7 -4.09 15.89 -4.02
CA ARG A 7 -3.38 14.83 -4.75
C ARG A 7 -2.96 13.63 -3.89
N GLY A 8 -3.50 13.48 -2.69
CA GLY A 8 -3.44 12.26 -1.86
C GLY A 8 -2.08 11.89 -1.25
N LEU A 9 -0.97 12.43 -1.72
CA LEU A 9 0.39 12.21 -1.21
C LEU A 9 1.13 13.49 -0.85
N GLY A 10 0.47 14.62 -1.01
CA GLY A 10 1.04 15.91 -0.70
C GLY A 10 1.67 15.98 0.68
N ASP A 11 1.12 15.23 1.62
CA ASP A 11 1.64 15.20 2.98
C ASP A 11 2.93 14.39 3.15
N VAL A 12 3.15 13.33 2.39
CA VAL A 12 4.41 12.57 2.41
C VAL A 12 5.55 13.39 1.80
N TYR A 13 5.25 14.20 0.79
CA TYR A 13 6.24 15.00 0.08
C TYR A 13 6.41 16.42 0.64
N LYS A 14 5.39 17.00 1.28
CA LYS A 14 5.37 18.40 1.69
C LYS A 14 6.13 18.77 2.94
N ARG A 15 6.37 17.84 3.85
CA ARG A 15 7.01 18.14 5.12
C ARG A 15 8.20 17.22 5.36
N GLN A 16 9.38 17.76 5.16
CA GLN A 16 10.56 17.17 5.78
C GLN A 16 10.46 17.44 7.28
N VAL A 17 10.33 16.37 8.05
CA VAL A 17 10.45 16.41 9.49
C VAL A 17 11.75 15.73 9.89
N LEU A 18 12.43 16.29 10.88
CA LEU A 18 13.69 15.73 11.38
C LEU A 18 13.41 14.43 12.16
N TYR A 19 12.33 14.43 12.93
CA TYR A 19 11.90 13.31 13.75
C TYR A 19 10.51 12.85 13.34
N ARG A 20 10.28 11.52 13.39
CA ARG A 20 9.00 10.92 13.01
C ARG A 20 7.82 11.46 13.82
N HIS A 21 8.02 11.74 15.11
CA HIS A 21 6.98 12.25 16.00
C HIS A 21 6.52 13.69 15.70
N GLU A 22 7.24 14.41 14.84
CA GLU A 22 6.85 15.76 14.42
C GLU A 22 5.73 15.72 13.38
N LYS A 23 5.48 14.56 12.77
CA LYS A 23 4.47 14.43 11.73
C LYS A 23 3.88 13.03 11.62
N THR A 24 2.56 13.00 11.40
CA THR A 24 1.81 11.81 11.02
C THR A 24 1.82 11.63 9.50
N PHE A 25 2.16 10.44 9.04
CA PHE A 25 2.02 10.06 7.63
C PHE A 25 0.58 9.51 7.44
N VAL A 26 -0.24 10.21 6.64
CA VAL A 26 -1.66 9.88 6.47
C VAL A 26 -1.93 8.97 5.27
N SER A 27 -1.10 9.03 4.24
CA SER A 27 -1.26 8.25 3.01
C SER A 27 -0.42 6.98 3.07
N LYS A 28 -1.08 5.85 3.43
CA LYS A 28 -0.40 4.55 3.55
C LYS A 28 0.00 4.00 2.18
N THR A 29 1.17 3.36 2.12
CA THR A 29 1.59 2.55 0.98
C THR A 29 0.54 1.49 0.66
N ARG A 30 0.22 1.33 -0.62
CA ARG A 30 -0.69 0.31 -1.14
C ARG A 30 0.11 -0.79 -1.82
N TYR A 31 -0.37 -2.02 -1.73
CA TYR A 31 0.26 -3.18 -2.35
C TYR A 31 -0.60 -3.73 -3.48
N ALA A 32 0.05 -4.07 -4.58
CA ALA A 32 -0.57 -4.65 -5.75
C ALA A 32 0.10 -5.98 -6.10
N VAL A 33 -0.65 -7.07 -6.15
CA VAL A 33 -0.13 -8.36 -6.61
C VAL A 33 -0.19 -8.42 -8.13
N SER A 34 0.91 -8.84 -8.77
CA SER A 34 1.06 -8.85 -10.22
C SER A 34 0.44 -10.11 -10.83
N LEU A 35 -0.37 -9.89 -11.85
CA LEU A 35 -0.87 -10.89 -12.80
C LEU A 35 -0.38 -10.53 -14.19
N CYS A 36 -0.08 -11.51 -15.03
CA CYS A 36 0.37 -11.29 -16.40
C CYS A 36 -0.53 -12.05 -17.37
N SER A 37 -0.84 -11.45 -18.52
CA SER A 37 -1.56 -12.15 -19.61
C SER A 37 -0.78 -13.32 -20.20
N CYS A 38 0.51 -13.42 -19.91
CA CYS A 38 1.38 -14.53 -20.28
C CYS A 38 1.17 -15.81 -19.43
N MET A 39 0.53 -15.70 -18.27
CA MET A 39 0.28 -16.80 -17.36
C MET A 39 -0.85 -17.71 -17.86
N SER A 40 -0.85 -18.98 -17.43
CA SER A 40 -1.98 -19.87 -17.61
C SER A 40 -3.15 -19.53 -16.66
N ASP A 41 -4.34 -20.01 -16.96
CA ASP A 41 -5.50 -19.77 -16.10
C ASP A 41 -5.33 -20.41 -14.71
N GLU A 42 -4.67 -21.57 -14.64
CA GLU A 42 -4.37 -22.27 -13.40
C GLU A 42 -3.40 -21.46 -12.51
N GLU A 43 -2.37 -20.85 -13.10
CA GLU A 43 -1.42 -20.00 -12.40
C GLU A 43 -2.09 -18.71 -11.87
N ILE A 44 -2.96 -18.11 -12.68
CA ILE A 44 -3.75 -16.94 -12.29
C ILE A 44 -4.67 -17.28 -11.11
N ASP A 45 -5.40 -18.41 -11.19
CA ASP A 45 -6.29 -18.85 -10.13
C ASP A 45 -5.54 -19.16 -8.84
N ALA A 46 -4.40 -19.83 -8.93
CA ALA A 46 -3.55 -20.11 -7.77
C ALA A 46 -3.07 -18.83 -7.07
N LYS A 47 -2.62 -17.84 -7.85
CA LYS A 47 -2.20 -16.52 -7.30
C LYS A 47 -3.37 -15.78 -6.63
N LEU A 48 -4.53 -15.78 -7.24
CA LEU A 48 -5.71 -15.12 -6.66
C LEU A 48 -6.18 -15.82 -5.37
N GLU A 49 -6.08 -17.14 -5.31
CA GLU A 49 -6.42 -17.90 -4.09
C GLU A 49 -5.39 -17.67 -2.97
N GLU A 50 -4.09 -17.56 -3.29
CA GLU A 50 -3.06 -17.19 -2.29
C GLU A 50 -3.28 -15.76 -1.77
N ASP A 51 -3.57 -14.80 -2.65
CA ASP A 51 -3.85 -13.43 -2.28
C ASP A 51 -5.07 -13.31 -1.35
N LYS A 52 -6.11 -14.12 -1.56
CA LYS A 52 -7.29 -14.18 -0.66
C LYS A 52 -6.97 -14.68 0.75
N LYS A 53 -5.96 -15.54 0.91
CA LYS A 53 -5.56 -16.06 2.23
C LYS A 53 -4.88 -14.98 3.09
N VAL A 54 -4.36 -13.93 2.45
CA VAL A 54 -3.73 -12.78 3.12
C VAL A 54 -4.76 -11.67 3.31
N ASP A 55 -5.74 -11.92 4.15
CA ASP A 55 -6.79 -10.97 4.50
C ASP A 55 -7.18 -11.18 5.97
N TYR A 56 -6.73 -10.31 6.84
CA TYR A 56 -6.95 -10.41 8.28
C TYR A 56 -6.97 -9.04 8.96
N ASP A 57 -7.62 -8.97 10.11
CA ASP A 57 -7.62 -7.76 10.93
C ASP A 57 -6.44 -7.75 11.90
N ARG A 58 -5.77 -6.61 12.00
CA ARG A 58 -4.72 -6.37 12.97
C ARG A 58 -4.88 -4.98 13.59
N ILE A 59 -5.23 -4.95 14.87
CA ILE A 59 -5.42 -3.71 15.64
C ILE A 59 -6.37 -2.74 14.92
N GLY A 60 -7.58 -3.21 14.61
CA GLY A 60 -8.62 -2.40 13.97
C GLY A 60 -8.33 -1.98 12.52
N GLU A 61 -7.33 -2.60 11.88
CA GLU A 61 -6.98 -2.33 10.49
C GLU A 61 -6.95 -3.63 9.68
N ARG A 62 -7.67 -3.63 8.55
CA ARG A 62 -7.65 -4.76 7.62
C ARG A 62 -6.32 -4.82 6.89
N MET A 63 -5.67 -5.96 6.92
CA MET A 63 -4.39 -6.26 6.30
C MET A 63 -4.61 -7.15 5.08
N CYS A 64 -4.50 -6.56 3.90
CA CYS A 64 -4.57 -7.26 2.61
C CYS A 64 -3.81 -6.46 1.55
N ALA A 65 -3.46 -7.09 0.42
CA ALA A 65 -3.08 -6.35 -0.77
C ALA A 65 -4.35 -5.69 -1.36
N GLU A 66 -4.33 -4.38 -1.49
CA GLU A 66 -5.50 -3.61 -1.88
C GLU A 66 -5.75 -3.60 -3.39
N MET A 67 -4.74 -3.96 -4.17
CA MET A 67 -4.73 -3.80 -5.62
C MET A 67 -4.25 -5.06 -6.34
N LEU A 68 -4.60 -5.17 -7.61
CA LEU A 68 -3.99 -6.12 -8.55
C LEU A 68 -3.35 -5.35 -9.70
N TYR A 69 -2.10 -5.70 -10.02
CA TYR A 69 -1.41 -5.18 -11.19
C TYR A 69 -1.57 -6.17 -12.34
N VAL A 70 -2.20 -5.75 -13.42
CA VAL A 70 -2.55 -6.62 -14.55
C VAL A 70 -1.69 -6.22 -15.76
N ASN A 71 -0.65 -7.01 -16.02
CA ASN A 71 0.33 -6.74 -17.06
C ASN A 71 -0.10 -7.31 -18.41
N TYR A 72 -0.03 -6.48 -19.44
CA TYR A 72 -0.18 -6.91 -20.83
C TYR A 72 1.16 -7.34 -21.42
N ALA A 73 1.27 -8.59 -21.82
CA ALA A 73 2.50 -9.15 -22.36
C ALA A 73 2.59 -9.11 -23.90
N GLY A 74 1.66 -8.42 -24.58
CA GLY A 74 1.64 -8.39 -26.05
C GLY A 74 1.15 -9.68 -26.72
N ASN A 75 0.52 -10.59 -25.98
CA ASN A 75 0.14 -11.93 -26.43
C ASN A 75 -1.35 -12.06 -26.85
N GLY A 76 -1.96 -10.95 -27.20
CA GLY A 76 -3.34 -10.85 -27.69
C GLY A 76 -4.28 -10.13 -26.76
N VAL A 77 -5.06 -9.20 -27.31
CA VAL A 77 -5.98 -8.34 -26.58
C VAL A 77 -7.06 -9.15 -25.86
N ASP A 78 -7.59 -10.19 -26.50
CA ASP A 78 -8.65 -11.03 -25.93
C ASP A 78 -8.21 -11.72 -24.62
N LYS A 79 -6.98 -12.24 -24.58
CA LYS A 79 -6.40 -12.83 -23.36
C LYS A 79 -6.26 -11.79 -22.26
N TYR A 80 -5.81 -10.60 -22.62
CA TYR A 80 -5.67 -9.51 -21.66
C TYR A 80 -7.01 -9.08 -21.09
N VAL A 81 -8.02 -8.88 -21.93
CA VAL A 81 -9.39 -8.51 -21.52
C VAL A 81 -10.00 -9.60 -20.63
N SER A 82 -9.78 -10.89 -20.96
CA SER A 82 -10.20 -12.00 -20.12
C SER A 82 -9.58 -11.93 -18.73
N LEU A 83 -8.27 -11.72 -18.65
CA LEU A 83 -7.54 -11.56 -17.39
C LEU A 83 -8.05 -10.35 -16.59
N VAL A 84 -8.22 -9.18 -17.23
CA VAL A 84 -8.76 -7.97 -16.60
C VAL A 84 -10.16 -8.21 -16.06
N THR A 85 -11.01 -8.90 -16.80
CA THR A 85 -12.37 -9.27 -16.36
C THR A 85 -12.34 -10.15 -15.13
N LYS A 86 -11.47 -11.17 -15.12
CA LYS A 86 -11.26 -12.07 -13.97
C LYS A 86 -10.73 -11.32 -12.76
N ALA A 87 -9.74 -10.44 -12.95
CA ALA A 87 -9.20 -9.60 -11.89
C ALA A 87 -10.24 -8.61 -11.34
N ALA A 88 -11.06 -7.99 -12.19
CA ALA A 88 -12.11 -7.07 -11.78
C ALA A 88 -13.18 -7.74 -10.92
N ALA A 89 -13.46 -9.02 -11.15
CA ALA A 89 -14.41 -9.80 -10.36
C ALA A 89 -13.97 -9.97 -8.88
N THR A 90 -12.70 -9.75 -8.55
CA THR A 90 -12.20 -9.77 -7.15
C THR A 90 -12.68 -8.58 -6.32
N GLY A 91 -13.13 -7.49 -6.96
CA GLY A 91 -13.50 -6.24 -6.30
C GLY A 91 -12.30 -5.37 -5.87
N LYS A 92 -11.06 -5.80 -6.13
CA LYS A 92 -9.85 -5.01 -5.87
C LYS A 92 -9.66 -3.91 -6.93
N VAL A 93 -8.95 -2.84 -6.56
CA VAL A 93 -8.57 -1.81 -7.53
C VAL A 93 -7.52 -2.37 -8.48
N LEU A 94 -7.70 -2.13 -9.77
CA LEU A 94 -6.77 -2.60 -10.80
C LEU A 94 -5.74 -1.53 -11.17
N VAL A 95 -4.51 -1.96 -11.40
CA VAL A 95 -3.47 -1.18 -12.08
C VAL A 95 -3.20 -1.90 -13.39
N LEU A 96 -3.59 -1.30 -14.50
CA LEU A 96 -3.44 -1.86 -15.84
C LEU A 96 -2.04 -1.52 -16.38
N GLY A 97 -1.13 -2.46 -16.37
CA GLY A 97 0.22 -2.33 -16.94
C GLY A 97 0.16 -2.57 -18.45
N CYS A 98 -0.11 -1.53 -19.23
CA CYS A 98 -0.33 -1.65 -20.67
C CYS A 98 0.11 -0.36 -21.38
N GLU A 99 1.07 -0.46 -22.30
CA GLU A 99 1.56 0.64 -23.14
C GLU A 99 0.85 0.71 -24.50
N ASP A 100 0.12 -0.36 -24.86
CA ASP A 100 -0.66 -0.46 -26.11
C ASP A 100 -2.03 0.18 -25.90
N ALA A 101 -2.33 1.23 -26.68
CA ALA A 101 -3.55 2.01 -26.51
C ALA A 101 -4.83 1.21 -26.88
N ASP A 102 -4.76 0.32 -27.87
CA ASP A 102 -5.91 -0.49 -28.27
C ASP A 102 -6.25 -1.53 -27.19
N ALA A 103 -5.23 -2.20 -26.65
CA ALA A 103 -5.38 -3.14 -25.55
C ALA A 103 -5.85 -2.43 -24.27
N ALA A 104 -5.31 -1.24 -23.97
CA ALA A 104 -5.72 -0.40 -22.85
C ALA A 104 -7.19 0.02 -22.96
N LYS A 105 -7.61 0.45 -24.14
CA LYS A 105 -9.00 0.81 -24.42
C LYS A 105 -9.95 -0.36 -24.21
N ALA A 106 -9.62 -1.52 -24.78
CA ALA A 106 -10.42 -2.74 -24.60
C ALA A 106 -10.52 -3.17 -23.13
N ALA A 107 -9.43 -3.09 -22.38
CA ALA A 107 -9.40 -3.38 -20.95
C ALA A 107 -10.25 -2.39 -20.12
N LEU A 108 -10.19 -1.10 -20.43
CA LEU A 108 -10.98 -0.07 -19.76
C LEU A 108 -12.48 -0.30 -19.94
N GLU A 109 -12.95 -0.77 -21.11
CA GLU A 109 -14.37 -1.04 -21.33
C GLU A 109 -14.97 -2.02 -20.32
N VAL A 110 -14.18 -2.98 -19.84
CA VAL A 110 -14.64 -4.01 -18.88
C VAL A 110 -14.40 -3.64 -17.42
N CYS A 111 -13.50 -2.69 -17.10
CA CYS A 111 -13.14 -2.40 -15.72
C CYS A 111 -13.24 -0.92 -15.29
N LYS A 112 -13.59 0.01 -16.19
CA LYS A 112 -13.67 1.46 -15.89
C LYS A 112 -14.56 1.81 -14.69
N ALA A 113 -15.61 1.04 -14.43
CA ALA A 113 -16.50 1.24 -13.29
C ALA A 113 -15.76 1.10 -11.93
N GLY A 114 -14.71 0.28 -11.88
CA GLY A 114 -13.83 0.11 -10.71
C GLY A 114 -12.77 1.20 -10.56
N LYS A 115 -12.75 2.19 -11.45
CA LYS A 115 -11.76 3.28 -11.47
C LYS A 115 -10.31 2.79 -11.38
N PRO A 116 -9.85 1.99 -12.34
CA PRO A 116 -8.48 1.48 -12.35
C PRO A 116 -7.46 2.60 -12.53
N ILE A 117 -6.20 2.27 -12.32
CA ILE A 117 -5.07 3.09 -12.78
C ILE A 117 -4.63 2.54 -14.13
N LEU A 118 -4.57 3.38 -15.16
CA LEU A 118 -4.00 3.02 -16.45
C LEU A 118 -2.51 3.34 -16.44
N ASN A 119 -1.64 2.34 -16.22
CA ASN A 119 -0.19 2.50 -16.11
C ASN A 119 0.49 2.05 -17.41
N GLY A 120 1.02 3.00 -18.18
CA GLY A 120 1.68 2.71 -19.43
C GLY A 120 1.89 3.92 -20.35
N ALA A 121 1.61 5.14 -19.87
CA ALA A 121 1.95 6.33 -20.62
C ALA A 121 3.46 6.61 -20.55
N ASN A 122 4.05 6.95 -21.68
CA ASN A 122 5.46 7.32 -21.82
C ASN A 122 5.61 8.39 -22.93
N ALA A 123 6.82 8.82 -23.22
CA ALA A 123 7.11 9.87 -24.20
C ALA A 123 6.55 9.57 -25.61
N SER A 124 6.34 8.31 -25.97
CA SER A 124 5.87 7.91 -27.31
C SER A 124 4.36 7.85 -27.46
N ASN A 125 3.59 7.66 -26.38
CA ASN A 125 2.14 7.40 -26.43
C ASN A 125 1.30 8.29 -25.50
N TYR A 126 1.91 9.24 -24.80
CA TYR A 126 1.27 10.00 -23.71
C TYR A 126 -0.02 10.76 -24.17
N GLU A 127 -0.08 11.22 -25.40
CA GLU A 127 -1.26 11.96 -25.90
C GLU A 127 -2.49 11.04 -25.96
N GLU A 128 -2.32 9.87 -26.58
CA GLU A 128 -3.39 8.89 -26.73
C GLU A 128 -3.80 8.29 -25.37
N MET A 129 -2.83 7.91 -24.56
CA MET A 129 -3.08 7.36 -23.23
C MET A 129 -3.72 8.37 -22.28
N SER A 130 -3.33 9.65 -22.36
CA SER A 130 -3.97 10.73 -21.60
C SER A 130 -5.41 10.97 -22.01
N LYS A 131 -5.70 10.89 -23.30
CA LYS A 131 -7.06 10.98 -23.82
C LYS A 131 -7.92 9.83 -23.32
N LEU A 132 -7.45 8.59 -23.43
CA LEU A 132 -8.15 7.40 -22.93
C LEU A 132 -8.44 7.49 -21.42
N ALA A 133 -7.44 7.87 -20.62
CA ALA A 133 -7.60 8.02 -19.17
C ALA A 133 -8.62 9.11 -18.81
N THR A 134 -8.60 10.24 -19.53
CA THR A 134 -9.52 11.36 -19.30
C THR A 134 -10.95 10.96 -19.66
N GLU A 135 -11.16 10.32 -20.81
CA GLU A 135 -12.47 9.86 -21.27
C GLU A 135 -13.07 8.79 -20.32
N ALA A 136 -12.23 7.90 -19.81
CA ALA A 136 -12.63 6.88 -18.83
C ALA A 136 -12.76 7.42 -17.40
N GLY A 137 -12.26 8.62 -17.11
CA GLY A 137 -12.24 9.21 -15.77
C GLY A 137 -11.37 8.47 -14.78
N VAL A 138 -10.22 7.92 -15.23
CA VAL A 138 -9.28 7.10 -14.45
C VAL A 138 -7.93 7.80 -14.26
N VAL A 139 -7.15 7.31 -13.31
CA VAL A 139 -5.78 7.79 -13.05
C VAL A 139 -4.84 7.28 -14.15
N LEU A 140 -3.92 8.13 -14.62
CA LEU A 140 -2.91 7.76 -15.60
C LEU A 140 -1.55 7.58 -14.93
N GLY A 141 -0.93 6.42 -15.13
CA GLY A 141 0.44 6.13 -14.74
C GLY A 141 1.42 6.52 -15.85
N VAL A 142 2.44 7.28 -15.49
CA VAL A 142 3.42 7.85 -16.41
C VAL A 142 4.81 7.38 -16.06
N SER A 143 5.55 6.89 -17.05
CA SER A 143 6.95 6.48 -16.95
C SER A 143 7.84 7.28 -17.90
N GLY A 144 9.15 7.24 -17.68
CA GLY A 144 10.16 7.79 -18.57
C GLY A 144 11.40 6.90 -18.54
N ALA A 145 12.25 6.97 -19.56
CA ALA A 145 13.52 6.27 -19.60
C ALA A 145 14.57 6.83 -18.61
N ASN A 146 14.31 8.01 -18.09
CA ASN A 146 15.06 8.70 -17.04
C ASN A 146 14.20 9.80 -16.42
N ILE A 147 14.73 10.47 -15.39
CA ILE A 147 13.99 11.49 -14.64
C ILE A 147 13.62 12.72 -15.50
N ASP A 148 14.47 13.11 -16.45
CA ASP A 148 14.22 14.27 -17.31
C ASP A 148 13.09 13.98 -18.29
N GLU A 149 13.10 12.80 -18.93
CA GLU A 149 12.02 12.35 -19.82
C GLU A 149 10.70 12.17 -19.06
N LEU A 150 10.74 11.64 -17.84
CA LEU A 150 9.57 11.55 -16.97
C LEU A 150 8.99 12.94 -16.69
N HIS A 151 9.85 13.92 -16.35
CA HIS A 151 9.46 15.31 -16.12
C HIS A 151 8.76 15.90 -17.34
N ASP A 152 9.42 15.84 -18.51
CA ASP A 152 8.91 16.43 -19.74
C ASP A 152 7.59 15.80 -20.18
N THR A 153 7.46 14.47 -20.02
CA THR A 153 6.23 13.74 -20.33
C THR A 153 5.09 14.16 -19.41
N VAL A 154 5.34 14.27 -18.11
CA VAL A 154 4.32 14.74 -17.14
C VAL A 154 3.90 16.17 -17.43
N GLU A 155 4.85 17.07 -17.73
CA GLU A 155 4.57 18.45 -18.09
C GLU A 155 3.72 18.54 -19.36
N ALA A 156 4.02 17.71 -20.38
CA ALA A 156 3.25 17.64 -21.60
C ALA A 156 1.80 17.16 -21.34
N ILE A 157 1.61 16.14 -20.51
CA ILE A 157 0.29 15.65 -20.11
C ILE A 157 -0.49 16.72 -19.32
N GLU A 158 0.17 17.44 -18.39
CA GLU A 158 -0.47 18.55 -17.66
C GLU A 158 -0.94 19.67 -18.60
N LYS A 159 -0.18 19.97 -19.67
CA LYS A 159 -0.58 20.94 -20.71
C LYS A 159 -1.82 20.48 -21.49
N LEU A 160 -2.04 19.17 -21.62
CA LEU A 160 -3.28 18.61 -22.18
C LEU A 160 -4.48 18.70 -21.20
N GLY A 161 -4.24 19.15 -19.96
CA GLY A 161 -5.27 19.34 -18.94
C GLY A 161 -5.48 18.15 -18.01
N ASN A 162 -4.76 17.05 -18.17
CA ASN A 162 -4.85 15.90 -17.29
C ASN A 162 -3.88 16.06 -16.09
N LYS A 163 -4.45 16.14 -14.89
CA LYS A 163 -3.72 16.26 -13.62
C LYS A 163 -3.98 15.07 -12.67
N ASN A 164 -4.62 14.03 -13.16
CA ASN A 164 -4.91 12.82 -12.40
C ASN A 164 -3.85 11.75 -12.69
N LEU A 165 -2.65 11.94 -12.15
CA LEU A 165 -1.46 11.19 -12.51
C LEU A 165 -0.88 10.38 -11.35
N VAL A 166 -0.10 9.36 -11.68
CA VAL A 166 0.81 8.64 -10.82
C VAL A 166 2.12 8.40 -11.57
N LEU A 167 3.26 8.50 -10.89
CA LEU A 167 4.58 8.35 -11.50
C LEU A 167 5.06 6.92 -11.37
N ASP A 168 5.27 6.21 -12.47
CA ASP A 168 5.98 4.94 -12.43
C ASP A 168 7.49 5.22 -12.42
N THR A 169 8.10 5.06 -11.27
CA THR A 169 9.53 5.31 -11.05
C THR A 169 10.37 4.04 -11.18
N THR A 170 9.80 2.99 -11.77
CA THR A 170 10.47 1.70 -11.95
C THR A 170 11.43 1.76 -13.14
N GLU A 171 12.69 1.62 -12.87
CA GLU A 171 13.77 1.54 -13.87
C GLU A 171 14.16 0.09 -14.16
N ALA A 172 15.24 -0.08 -14.94
CA ALA A 172 15.74 -1.39 -15.31
C ALA A 172 16.40 -2.14 -14.14
N THR A 173 17.00 -1.43 -13.20
CA THR A 173 17.72 -2.00 -12.06
C THR A 173 17.24 -1.45 -10.73
N ILE A 174 17.50 -2.19 -9.66
CA ILE A 174 17.22 -1.75 -8.26
C ILE A 174 17.91 -0.41 -7.96
N LYS A 175 19.17 -0.27 -8.37
CA LYS A 175 19.97 0.93 -8.12
C LYS A 175 19.36 2.16 -8.81
N GLU A 176 18.99 2.03 -10.07
CA GLU A 176 18.37 3.10 -10.84
C GLU A 176 16.99 3.46 -10.27
N THR A 177 16.14 2.47 -10.02
CA THR A 177 14.82 2.67 -9.40
C THR A 177 14.93 3.44 -8.08
N PHE A 178 15.86 3.06 -7.21
CA PHE A 178 16.06 3.75 -5.95
C PHE A 178 16.59 5.17 -6.16
N ALA A 179 17.52 5.37 -7.09
CA ALA A 179 18.06 6.70 -7.41
C ALA A 179 16.96 7.63 -7.95
N THR A 180 16.15 7.15 -8.90
CA THR A 180 15.02 7.91 -9.48
C THR A 180 14.00 8.29 -8.41
N THR A 181 13.58 7.36 -7.53
CA THR A 181 12.64 7.67 -6.46
C THR A 181 13.19 8.70 -5.47
N VAL A 182 14.49 8.65 -5.15
CA VAL A 182 15.14 9.66 -4.31
C VAL A 182 15.18 11.02 -5.00
N GLN A 183 15.50 11.06 -6.29
CA GLN A 183 15.59 12.30 -7.07
C GLN A 183 14.21 12.95 -7.23
N VAL A 184 13.18 12.19 -7.60
CA VAL A 184 11.79 12.65 -7.67
C VAL A 184 11.37 13.30 -6.34
N ARG A 185 11.63 12.63 -5.22
CA ARG A 185 11.32 13.19 -3.91
C ARG A 185 12.10 14.48 -3.61
N ARG A 186 13.39 14.53 -3.95
CA ARG A 186 14.22 15.71 -3.72
C ARG A 186 13.75 16.89 -4.55
N ALA A 187 13.48 16.70 -5.83
CA ALA A 187 12.96 17.73 -6.72
C ALA A 187 11.61 18.27 -6.21
N SER A 188 10.71 17.39 -5.84
CA SER A 188 9.41 17.78 -5.28
C SER A 188 9.51 18.58 -3.99
N LEU A 189 10.44 18.24 -3.09
CA LEU A 189 10.54 18.87 -1.76
C LEU A 189 11.47 20.07 -1.71
N LYS A 190 12.66 19.98 -2.34
CA LYS A 190 13.68 21.02 -2.28
C LYS A 190 13.45 22.08 -3.35
N ASP A 191 13.23 21.61 -4.57
CA ASP A 191 13.13 22.49 -5.72
C ASP A 191 11.67 22.95 -5.93
N THR A 192 10.74 22.42 -5.11
CA THR A 192 9.29 22.69 -5.17
C THR A 192 8.69 22.40 -6.55
N ASP A 193 9.30 21.46 -7.25
CA ASP A 193 8.85 21.03 -8.57
C ASP A 193 7.54 20.23 -8.44
N ARG A 194 6.45 20.84 -8.91
CA ARG A 194 5.10 20.26 -8.83
C ARG A 194 4.90 19.10 -9.76
N THR A 195 5.66 19.00 -10.83
CA THR A 195 5.61 17.91 -11.80
C THR A 195 5.90 16.57 -11.14
N PHE A 196 6.75 16.57 -10.12
CA PHE A 196 7.04 15.40 -9.29
C PHE A 196 6.18 15.26 -8.02
N GLY A 197 5.14 16.07 -7.88
CA GLY A 197 4.25 16.05 -6.70
C GLY A 197 3.17 14.96 -6.71
N TYR A 198 3.22 14.02 -7.65
CA TYR A 198 2.27 12.92 -7.78
C TYR A 198 2.70 11.68 -6.98
N PRO A 199 1.74 10.76 -6.67
CA PRO A 199 2.05 9.45 -6.13
C PRO A 199 3.00 8.65 -7.03
N SER A 200 3.74 7.70 -6.44
CA SER A 200 4.67 6.85 -7.18
C SER A 200 4.21 5.39 -7.23
N ILE A 201 4.51 4.72 -8.33
CA ILE A 201 4.50 3.26 -8.46
C ILE A 201 5.94 2.77 -8.46
N VAL A 202 6.19 1.68 -7.75
CA VAL A 202 7.45 0.92 -7.81
C VAL A 202 7.10 -0.54 -8.07
N ASN A 203 7.52 -1.07 -9.20
CA ASN A 203 7.24 -2.44 -9.61
C ASN A 203 8.38 -3.39 -9.24
N LEU A 204 8.27 -4.01 -8.07
CA LEU A 204 9.25 -4.98 -7.57
C LEU A 204 9.23 -6.29 -8.35
N ALA A 205 8.08 -6.68 -8.92
CA ALA A 205 8.00 -7.87 -9.76
C ALA A 205 8.93 -7.77 -10.99
N LYS A 206 9.14 -6.54 -11.49
CA LYS A 206 10.07 -6.28 -12.60
C LYS A 206 11.53 -6.31 -12.17
N ILE A 207 11.87 -5.74 -11.00
CA ILE A 207 13.30 -5.53 -10.62
C ILE A 207 13.86 -6.59 -9.69
N ALA A 208 13.04 -7.34 -8.95
CA ALA A 208 13.49 -8.45 -8.11
C ALA A 208 13.68 -9.76 -8.88
N GLN A 209 13.16 -9.87 -10.11
CA GLN A 209 13.39 -10.98 -11.06
C GLN A 209 13.17 -12.37 -10.44
N GLY A 210 12.09 -12.56 -9.68
CA GLY A 210 11.75 -13.84 -9.03
C GLY A 210 12.52 -14.14 -7.73
N ASP A 211 13.44 -13.27 -7.30
CA ASP A 211 14.10 -13.42 -6.00
C ASP A 211 13.16 -12.91 -4.87
N ARG A 212 12.53 -13.84 -4.17
CA ARG A 212 11.59 -13.56 -3.08
C ARG A 212 12.24 -12.81 -1.92
N TYR A 213 13.48 -13.12 -1.58
CA TYR A 213 14.18 -12.44 -0.47
C TYR A 213 14.53 -11.01 -0.85
N MET A 214 14.98 -10.81 -2.08
CA MET A 214 15.22 -9.47 -2.62
C MET A 214 13.92 -8.68 -2.68
N GLN A 215 12.83 -9.28 -3.18
CA GLN A 215 11.51 -8.63 -3.20
C GLN A 215 11.10 -8.19 -1.79
N GLN A 216 11.27 -9.05 -0.78
CA GLN A 216 10.90 -8.74 0.62
C GLN A 216 11.74 -7.61 1.20
N ALA A 217 13.04 -7.59 0.92
CA ALA A 217 13.94 -6.51 1.35
C ALA A 217 13.53 -5.17 0.72
N LEU A 218 13.31 -5.16 -0.60
CA LEU A 218 12.86 -3.97 -1.34
C LEU A 218 11.47 -3.52 -0.92
N LEU A 219 10.55 -4.46 -0.68
CA LEU A 219 9.21 -4.18 -0.19
C LEU A 219 9.27 -3.43 1.15
N SER A 220 10.11 -3.87 2.06
CA SER A 220 10.33 -3.19 3.34
C SER A 220 10.94 -1.79 3.14
N LEU A 221 11.93 -1.66 2.27
CA LEU A 221 12.59 -0.39 1.95
C LEU A 221 11.60 0.64 1.39
N PHE A 222 10.86 0.26 0.34
CA PHE A 222 9.94 1.19 -0.32
C PHE A 222 8.65 1.45 0.51
N THR A 223 8.27 0.54 1.40
CA THR A 223 7.22 0.81 2.39
C THR A 223 7.63 1.89 3.38
N MET A 224 8.87 1.86 3.83
CA MET A 224 9.40 2.91 4.72
C MET A 224 9.64 4.23 3.99
N LYS A 225 9.98 4.17 2.70
CA LYS A 225 10.38 5.36 1.92
C LYS A 225 9.96 5.22 0.45
N TYR A 226 9.42 6.30 -0.08
CA TYR A 226 9.22 6.59 -1.49
C TYR A 226 8.15 5.78 -2.24
N GLY A 227 7.73 4.61 -1.79
CA GLY A 227 6.71 3.81 -2.47
C GLY A 227 5.30 4.20 -2.04
N SER A 228 4.48 4.66 -2.98
CA SER A 228 3.06 4.90 -2.74
C SER A 228 2.22 3.68 -3.11
N ILE A 229 2.52 3.10 -4.26
CA ILE A 229 1.99 1.82 -4.72
C ILE A 229 3.20 0.93 -5.01
N ILE A 230 3.23 -0.24 -4.42
CA ILE A 230 4.30 -1.21 -4.63
C ILE A 230 3.69 -2.44 -5.28
N VAL A 231 4.20 -2.78 -6.47
CA VAL A 231 3.79 -3.97 -7.20
C VAL A 231 4.71 -5.14 -6.83
N LEU A 232 4.10 -6.26 -6.49
CA LEU A 232 4.75 -7.49 -6.04
C LEU A 232 4.47 -8.62 -7.02
N GLU A 233 5.39 -9.54 -7.18
CA GLU A 233 5.12 -10.76 -7.93
C GLU A 233 4.11 -11.63 -7.20
N GLU A 234 4.30 -11.84 -5.90
CA GLU A 234 3.41 -12.58 -5.01
C GLU A 234 3.49 -12.06 -3.58
N MET A 235 2.47 -12.34 -2.80
CA MET A 235 2.44 -12.03 -1.37
C MET A 235 1.77 -13.17 -0.61
N GLY A 236 2.55 -14.04 0.01
CA GLY A 236 2.06 -15.03 0.96
C GLY A 236 1.98 -14.46 2.38
N TYR A 237 1.42 -15.22 3.31
CA TYR A 237 1.24 -14.79 4.70
C TYR A 237 2.58 -14.48 5.40
N ALA A 238 3.63 -15.26 5.11
CA ALA A 238 4.96 -15.06 5.69
C ALA A 238 5.61 -13.73 5.25
N GLU A 239 5.39 -13.31 4.01
CA GLU A 239 5.86 -12.03 3.47
C GLU A 239 5.01 -10.87 3.95
N ALA A 240 3.70 -11.07 4.05
CA ALA A 240 2.73 -10.05 4.40
C ALA A 240 2.85 -9.61 5.87
N LEU A 241 2.98 -10.54 6.79
CA LEU A 241 2.95 -10.29 8.22
C LEU A 241 3.96 -9.22 8.69
N PRO A 242 5.27 -9.32 8.38
CA PRO A 242 6.25 -8.31 8.80
C PRO A 242 6.04 -6.95 8.12
N VAL A 243 5.64 -6.95 6.84
CA VAL A 243 5.47 -5.72 6.06
C VAL A 243 4.21 -4.95 6.47
N PHE A 244 3.11 -5.63 6.72
CA PHE A 244 1.92 -4.97 7.25
C PHE A 244 2.16 -4.42 8.66
N GLY A 245 2.89 -5.15 9.50
CA GLY A 245 3.32 -4.66 10.80
C GLY A 245 4.21 -3.41 10.69
N LEU A 246 5.17 -3.42 9.76
CA LEU A 246 6.02 -2.27 9.45
C LEU A 246 5.19 -1.08 8.95
N ARG A 247 4.31 -1.29 7.96
CA ARG A 247 3.42 -0.26 7.42
C ARG A 247 2.57 0.37 8.52
N GLN A 248 1.90 -0.44 9.31
CA GLN A 248 1.07 0.04 10.40
C GLN A 248 1.88 0.87 11.40
N ASN A 249 3.09 0.43 11.75
CA ASN A 249 3.97 1.18 12.64
C ASN A 249 4.42 2.52 12.05
N VAL A 250 4.85 2.54 10.78
CA VAL A 250 5.32 3.77 10.11
C VAL A 250 4.21 4.81 10.02
N PHE A 251 2.97 4.40 9.75
CA PHE A 251 1.84 5.30 9.55
C PHE A 251 1.00 5.56 10.81
N THR A 252 1.36 4.98 11.95
CA THR A 252 0.75 5.33 13.23
C THR A 252 1.31 6.64 13.74
N ASP A 253 0.42 7.51 14.23
CA ASP A 253 0.81 8.76 14.89
C ASP A 253 1.57 8.45 16.19
N PRO A 254 2.83 8.89 16.34
CA PRO A 254 3.58 8.68 17.59
C PRO A 254 2.96 9.35 18.80
N GLN A 255 2.15 10.39 18.60
CA GLN A 255 1.41 11.08 19.67
C GLN A 255 0.07 10.42 19.99
N LYS A 256 -0.39 9.53 19.10
CA LYS A 256 -1.58 8.70 19.25
C LYS A 256 -1.19 7.24 19.05
N PRO A 257 -0.55 6.61 20.06
CA PRO A 257 -0.07 5.25 19.93
C PRO A 257 -1.22 4.29 19.60
N MET A 258 -0.89 3.20 18.94
CA MET A 258 -1.86 2.14 18.65
C MET A 258 -2.42 1.60 19.95
N LYS A 259 -3.74 1.51 20.01
CA LYS A 259 -4.44 0.95 21.13
C LYS A 259 -5.47 -0.10 20.70
N VAL A 260 -5.74 -1.01 21.61
CA VAL A 260 -6.80 -2.01 21.49
C VAL A 260 -8.04 -1.44 22.12
N GLU A 261 -9.21 -1.79 21.63
CA GLU A 261 -10.47 -1.36 22.25
C GLU A 261 -10.56 -1.86 23.69
N PRO A 262 -10.94 -1.01 24.64
CA PRO A 262 -11.18 -1.42 26.02
C PRO A 262 -12.29 -2.47 26.10
N GLY A 263 -12.12 -3.46 26.95
CA GLY A 263 -13.10 -4.53 27.08
C GLY A 263 -12.54 -5.77 27.77
N ILE A 264 -13.36 -6.83 27.80
CA ILE A 264 -12.98 -8.13 28.38
C ILE A 264 -12.70 -9.10 27.23
N TYR A 265 -11.52 -9.69 27.25
CA TYR A 265 -11.04 -10.65 26.25
C TYR A 265 -10.88 -12.02 26.91
N PRO A 266 -11.84 -12.94 26.75
CA PRO A 266 -11.73 -14.28 27.30
C PRO A 266 -10.72 -15.08 26.48
N LEU A 267 -9.72 -15.64 27.15
CA LEU A 267 -8.65 -16.46 26.57
C LEU A 267 -8.75 -17.89 27.08
N ASN A 268 -8.33 -18.86 26.25
CA ASN A 268 -8.27 -20.28 26.59
C ASN A 268 -9.61 -20.87 27.12
N GLY A 269 -10.73 -20.37 26.58
CA GLY A 269 -12.05 -20.84 27.00
C GLY A 269 -12.51 -20.33 28.38
N ALA A 270 -12.03 -19.17 28.80
CA ALA A 270 -12.41 -18.54 30.08
C ALA A 270 -13.92 -18.30 30.18
N ASP A 271 -14.45 -18.50 31.38
CA ASP A 271 -15.83 -18.28 31.79
C ASP A 271 -15.92 -17.21 32.91
N GLU A 272 -17.11 -17.00 33.45
CA GLU A 272 -17.36 -16.00 34.53
C GLU A 272 -16.57 -16.26 35.82
N ASN A 273 -16.13 -17.51 36.07
CA ASN A 273 -15.41 -17.92 37.27
C ASN A 273 -13.89 -17.95 37.03
N SER A 274 -13.46 -17.69 35.84
CA SER A 274 -12.04 -17.74 35.47
C SER A 274 -11.28 -16.53 36.03
N ILE A 275 -9.95 -16.69 36.16
CA ILE A 275 -9.07 -15.62 36.65
C ILE A 275 -9.24 -14.36 35.82
N CYS A 276 -9.38 -13.22 36.49
CA CYS A 276 -9.40 -11.90 35.86
C CYS A 276 -8.03 -11.25 35.97
N LEU A 277 -7.43 -10.89 34.85
CA LEU A 277 -6.22 -10.09 34.79
C LEU A 277 -6.52 -8.78 34.09
N THR A 278 -5.89 -7.71 34.52
CA THR A 278 -6.10 -6.39 33.93
C THR A 278 -4.82 -5.79 33.38
N THR A 279 -4.93 -5.11 32.25
CA THR A 279 -3.85 -4.33 31.63
C THR A 279 -4.43 -3.09 30.94
N VAL A 280 -3.58 -2.40 30.19
CA VAL A 280 -3.91 -1.17 29.47
C VAL A 280 -4.17 -1.44 27.98
N ASP A 281 -4.83 -0.50 27.33
CA ASP A 281 -5.16 -0.51 25.90
C ASP A 281 -3.94 -0.30 24.97
N PHE A 282 -2.71 -0.11 25.52
CA PHE A 282 -1.52 -0.01 24.70
C PHE A 282 -1.27 -1.32 23.93
N ALA A 283 -1.32 -1.25 22.60
CA ALA A 283 -1.34 -2.43 21.75
C ALA A 283 -0.17 -3.38 21.97
N LEU A 284 1.05 -2.87 22.15
CA LEU A 284 2.22 -3.72 22.40
C LEU A 284 2.07 -4.51 23.70
N THR A 285 1.56 -3.88 24.78
CA THR A 285 1.29 -4.55 26.04
C THR A 285 0.24 -5.65 25.88
N TYR A 286 -0.86 -5.34 25.18
CA TYR A 286 -1.90 -6.32 24.89
C TYR A 286 -1.33 -7.56 24.20
N PHE A 287 -0.59 -7.39 23.09
CA PHE A 287 -0.07 -8.54 22.34
C PHE A 287 0.94 -9.38 23.14
N LEU A 288 1.78 -8.72 23.91
CA LEU A 288 2.74 -9.46 24.76
C LEU A 288 2.00 -10.27 25.82
N VAL A 289 1.06 -9.64 26.52
CA VAL A 289 0.33 -10.29 27.62
C VAL A 289 -0.61 -11.37 27.09
N SER A 290 -1.44 -11.06 26.06
CA SER A 290 -2.37 -12.05 25.52
C SER A 290 -1.64 -13.26 24.93
N GLY A 291 -0.54 -13.05 24.19
CA GLY A 291 0.25 -14.14 23.64
C GLY A 291 0.91 -15.04 24.68
N GLU A 292 1.35 -14.49 25.83
CA GLU A 292 1.85 -15.31 26.92
C GLU A 292 0.72 -16.07 27.62
N LEU A 293 -0.44 -15.44 27.82
CA LEU A 293 -1.59 -16.08 28.42
C LEU A 293 -2.14 -17.21 27.55
N GLU A 294 -2.25 -17.00 26.24
CA GLU A 294 -2.65 -18.05 25.29
C GLU A 294 -1.72 -19.24 25.32
N ARG A 295 -0.40 -19.01 25.36
CA ARG A 295 0.62 -20.09 25.48
C ARG A 295 0.55 -20.83 26.79
N SER A 296 0.13 -20.18 27.87
CA SER A 296 0.00 -20.82 29.18
C SER A 296 -1.12 -21.86 29.21
N GLY A 297 -2.13 -21.75 28.33
CA GLY A 297 -3.32 -22.60 28.32
C GLY A 297 -4.27 -22.38 29.52
N VAL A 298 -3.97 -21.42 30.40
CA VAL A 298 -4.82 -21.11 31.57
C VAL A 298 -6.02 -20.29 31.15
N PRO A 299 -7.27 -20.67 31.51
CA PRO A 299 -8.45 -19.84 31.27
C PRO A 299 -8.36 -18.51 32.02
N VAL A 300 -8.36 -17.39 31.28
CA VAL A 300 -8.19 -16.05 31.84
C VAL A 300 -9.09 -15.05 31.11
N ASN A 301 -9.78 -14.20 31.86
CA ASN A 301 -10.45 -12.99 31.34
C ASN A 301 -9.46 -11.83 31.41
N LEU A 302 -8.94 -11.41 30.26
CA LEU A 302 -8.02 -10.28 30.17
C LEU A 302 -8.84 -8.98 30.00
N VAL A 303 -8.85 -8.13 31.02
CA VAL A 303 -9.56 -6.85 31.06
C VAL A 303 -8.62 -5.75 30.56
N ILE A 304 -9.01 -5.10 29.48
CA ILE A 304 -8.28 -3.98 28.86
C ILE A 304 -8.93 -2.66 29.29
N ASN A 305 -8.16 -1.84 30.01
CA ASN A 305 -8.62 -0.54 30.47
C ASN A 305 -8.28 0.58 29.47
N ASP A 306 -9.17 1.57 29.32
CA ASP A 306 -8.89 2.78 28.52
C ASP A 306 -7.85 3.64 29.27
N ALA A 307 -6.61 3.50 28.85
CA ALA A 307 -5.48 4.27 29.32
C ALA A 307 -5.00 5.32 28.29
N GLY A 308 -5.74 5.48 27.19
CA GLY A 308 -5.36 6.37 26.08
C GLY A 308 -4.11 5.94 25.34
N GLY A 309 -3.82 4.62 25.32
CA GLY A 309 -2.61 4.07 24.69
C GLY A 309 -1.33 4.25 25.50
N LEU A 310 -1.41 4.59 26.78
CA LEU A 310 -0.25 4.72 27.67
C LEU A 310 0.24 3.34 28.14
N SER A 311 1.52 3.23 28.42
CA SER A 311 2.09 2.02 29.04
C SER A 311 1.53 1.81 30.45
N VAL A 312 1.60 0.56 30.96
CA VAL A 312 1.11 0.19 32.29
C VAL A 312 1.67 1.11 33.38
N LEU A 313 2.99 1.30 33.39
CA LEU A 313 3.64 2.13 34.42
C LEU A 313 3.20 3.59 34.36
N THR A 314 3.11 4.16 33.15
CA THR A 314 2.64 5.54 32.96
C THR A 314 1.19 5.70 33.37
N SER A 315 0.34 4.73 33.03
CA SER A 315 -1.08 4.74 33.38
C SER A 315 -1.30 4.60 34.87
N TRP A 316 -0.52 3.76 35.52
CA TRP A 316 -0.55 3.62 36.97
C TRP A 316 -0.09 4.91 37.68
N ALA A 317 1.02 5.50 37.24
CA ALA A 317 1.51 6.75 37.77
C ALA A 317 0.53 7.92 37.53
N ALA A 318 -0.22 7.89 36.44
CA ALA A 318 -1.27 8.85 36.13
C ALA A 318 -2.62 8.59 36.85
N GLY A 319 -2.70 7.56 37.69
CA GLY A 319 -3.92 7.19 38.41
C GLY A 319 -5.03 6.59 37.57
N LYS A 320 -4.73 6.13 36.35
CA LYS A 320 -5.73 5.58 35.43
C LYS A 320 -6.18 4.16 35.73
N PHE A 321 -5.55 3.51 36.74
CA PHE A 321 -6.01 2.24 37.32
C PHE A 321 -6.85 2.43 38.60
N SER A 322 -7.18 3.66 38.97
CA SER A 322 -7.97 3.91 40.16
C SER A 322 -9.46 3.67 39.90
N GLY A 323 -9.96 2.55 40.32
CA GLY A 323 -11.24 2.43 40.94
C GLY A 323 -12.52 2.38 40.08
N ASN A 324 -12.48 2.20 38.76
CA ASN A 324 -13.66 1.94 37.95
C ASN A 324 -13.40 0.79 36.95
N SER A 325 -13.00 -0.33 37.46
CA SER A 325 -13.05 -1.61 36.73
C SER A 325 -14.28 -2.40 37.16
#